data_d4d814a52e3f18462d892f466c00a805
#
_entry.id   d4d814a52e3f18462d892f466c00a805
#
_cell.length_a   1.000
_cell.length_b   1.000
_cell.length_c   1.000
_cell.angle_alpha   90.00
_cell.angle_beta   90.00
_cell.angle_gamma   90.00
#
_symmetry.space_group_name_H-M   'P 1'
#
loop_
_entity.id
_entity.type
_entity.pdbx_description
1 polymer ?
#
loop_
_entity_poly.entity_id
_entity_poly.type
_entity_poly.pdbx_seq_one_letter_code
_entity_poly.pdbx_strand_id
1 'polypeptide(L)'
;RLAPSSWSAPYQVWGIENREAALRLVPTSVDQVPAHLELKVADLGANPYLLLGSLQVLAMAALSEAVPLPEPVRGDPARVDGTAAAHARLPQSLAEGRTALASSAVLSAAMGELLHGSVLDSIDAEIARCEGLPPDQVIASTRWWPLVGGLS
;
A
#
# COMPACT_ATOMS: atom_id res chain seq x y z
N ARG A 1 8.55 -8.28 -1.17
CA ARG A 1 9.08 -6.93 -0.88
C ARG A 1 8.72 -6.46 0.53
N LEU A 2 7.52 -6.72 1.03
CA LEU A 2 7.07 -6.30 2.36
C LEU A 2 7.42 -7.38 3.41
N ALA A 3 8.68 -7.46 3.80
CA ALA A 3 9.17 -8.40 4.81
C ALA A 3 9.51 -7.69 6.13
N PRO A 4 9.25 -8.30 7.30
CA PRO A 4 9.64 -7.73 8.59
C PRO A 4 11.15 -7.49 8.67
N SER A 5 11.56 -6.46 9.41
CA SER A 5 12.97 -6.07 9.63
C SER A 5 13.79 -5.81 8.36
N SER A 6 13.12 -5.38 7.27
CA SER A 6 13.75 -5.09 5.98
C SER A 6 13.48 -3.67 5.48
N TRP A 7 13.15 -2.73 6.35
CA TRP A 7 12.80 -1.33 6.04
C TRP A 7 11.64 -1.19 5.05
N SER A 8 10.78 -2.21 4.96
CA SER A 8 9.71 -2.31 3.98
C SER A 8 8.33 -1.97 4.52
N ALA A 9 8.22 -1.59 5.79
CA ALA A 9 6.96 -1.18 6.44
C ALA A 9 5.77 -2.14 6.20
N PRO A 10 5.88 -3.44 6.56
CA PRO A 10 4.88 -4.45 6.17
C PRO A 10 3.59 -4.43 7.00
N TYR A 11 3.45 -3.49 7.93
CA TYR A 11 2.34 -3.42 8.87
C TYR A 11 1.43 -2.22 8.58
N GLN A 12 0.15 -2.36 8.92
CA GLN A 12 -0.87 -1.30 8.80
C GLN A 12 -0.75 -0.32 9.97
N VAL A 13 0.35 0.39 10.05
CA VAL A 13 0.65 1.34 11.12
C VAL A 13 1.07 2.70 10.58
N TRP A 14 0.86 3.72 11.39
CA TRP A 14 1.42 5.02 11.17
C TRP A 14 2.36 5.43 12.32
N GLY A 15 3.23 6.39 12.09
CA GLY A 15 4.11 6.90 13.12
C GLY A 15 4.70 8.26 12.78
N ILE A 16 5.11 9.01 13.82
CA ILE A 16 5.79 10.29 13.69
C ILE A 16 7.28 10.01 13.51
N GLU A 17 7.83 10.48 12.39
CA GLU A 17 9.23 10.25 11.99
C GLU A 17 9.67 8.77 11.98
N ASN A 18 8.71 7.86 12.01
CA ASN A 18 8.97 6.42 12.04
C ASN A 18 9.20 5.88 10.62
N ARG A 19 10.42 5.46 10.33
CA ARG A 19 10.80 4.90 9.01
C ARG A 19 10.27 3.50 8.75
N GLU A 20 9.83 2.78 9.80
CA GLU A 20 9.25 1.44 9.72
C GLU A 20 7.71 1.46 9.61
N ALA A 21 7.08 2.62 9.74
CA ALA A 21 5.64 2.75 9.58
C ALA A 21 5.25 2.87 8.09
N ALA A 22 4.11 2.26 7.72
CA ALA A 22 3.55 2.36 6.36
C ALA A 22 3.17 3.80 6.00
N LEU A 23 2.62 4.53 6.98
CA LEU A 23 2.37 5.97 6.89
C LEU A 23 3.28 6.69 7.88
N ARG A 24 4.10 7.61 7.39
CA ARG A 24 5.00 8.42 8.20
C ARG A 24 4.57 9.87 8.17
N LEU A 25 4.25 10.41 9.33
CA LEU A 25 4.10 11.85 9.50
C LEU A 25 5.48 12.46 9.78
N VAL A 26 5.88 13.39 8.94
CA VAL A 26 7.08 14.21 9.14
C VAL A 26 6.59 15.60 9.56
N PRO A 27 6.85 16.03 10.81
CA PRO A 27 6.43 17.34 11.29
C PRO A 27 7.26 18.45 10.64
N THR A 28 6.81 19.70 10.75
CA THR A 28 7.58 20.85 10.31
C THR A 28 8.96 20.87 10.96
N SER A 29 10.00 20.93 10.14
CA SER A 29 11.38 21.00 10.63
C SER A 29 11.77 22.39 11.13
N VAL A 30 12.92 22.48 11.83
CA VAL A 30 13.54 23.75 12.24
C VAL A 30 13.79 24.68 11.04
N ASP A 31 14.04 24.11 9.87
CA ASP A 31 14.29 24.86 8.61
C ASP A 31 12.99 25.30 7.90
N GLN A 32 11.86 25.23 8.60
CA GLN A 32 10.53 25.63 8.08
C GLN A 32 10.05 24.78 6.90
N VAL A 33 10.60 23.56 6.70
CA VAL A 33 10.04 22.62 5.74
C VAL A 33 8.65 22.19 6.22
N PRO A 34 7.58 22.38 5.42
CA PRO A 34 6.23 22.06 5.85
C PRO A 34 6.05 20.60 6.26
N ALA A 35 5.18 20.37 7.22
CA ALA A 35 4.79 19.00 7.58
C ALA A 35 4.20 18.28 6.36
N HIS A 36 4.52 16.99 6.24
CA HIS A 36 3.99 16.16 5.16
C HIS A 36 3.77 14.72 5.61
N LEU A 37 2.99 13.99 4.84
CA LEU A 37 2.73 12.57 5.05
C LEU A 37 3.40 11.76 3.94
N GLU A 38 4.18 10.77 4.32
CA GLU A 38 4.80 9.81 3.40
C GLU A 38 4.03 8.49 3.41
N LEU A 39 3.60 8.06 2.23
CA LEU A 39 3.13 6.68 2.02
C LEU A 39 4.31 5.84 1.53
N LYS A 40 4.84 4.98 2.40
CA LYS A 40 6.07 4.23 2.11
C LYS A 40 5.89 2.99 1.25
N VAL A 41 4.67 2.48 1.17
CA VAL A 41 4.37 1.23 0.49
C VAL A 41 3.93 1.40 -0.96
N ALA A 42 3.90 2.64 -1.46
CA ALA A 42 3.61 2.91 -2.85
C ALA A 42 4.74 2.38 -3.77
N ASP A 43 4.36 1.73 -4.86
CA ASP A 43 5.29 1.31 -5.91
C ASP A 43 5.43 2.41 -6.96
N LEU A 44 6.65 2.65 -7.46
CA LEU A 44 6.91 3.63 -8.51
C LEU A 44 6.26 3.25 -9.85
N GLY A 45 5.94 1.97 -10.06
CA GLY A 45 5.20 1.48 -11.21
C GLY A 45 3.68 1.61 -11.08
N ALA A 46 3.17 2.04 -9.92
CA ALA A 46 1.74 2.25 -9.74
C ALA A 46 1.22 3.40 -10.62
N ASN A 47 0.01 3.25 -11.15
CA ASN A 47 -0.66 4.35 -11.85
C ASN A 47 -0.89 5.51 -10.86
N PRO A 48 -0.28 6.68 -11.08
CA PRO A 48 -0.31 7.78 -10.10
C PRO A 48 -1.72 8.36 -9.90
N TYR A 49 -2.57 8.33 -10.91
CA TYR A 49 -3.96 8.81 -10.80
C TYR A 49 -4.79 7.89 -9.92
N LEU A 50 -4.67 6.57 -10.09
CA LEU A 50 -5.36 5.59 -9.25
C LEU A 50 -4.83 5.63 -7.82
N LEU A 51 -3.52 5.74 -7.63
CA LEU A 51 -2.92 5.82 -6.32
C LEU A 51 -3.38 7.07 -5.56
N LEU A 52 -3.23 8.25 -6.14
CA LEU A 52 -3.59 9.51 -5.50
C LEU A 52 -5.10 9.65 -5.31
N GLY A 53 -5.89 9.24 -6.30
CA GLY A 53 -7.35 9.23 -6.19
C GLY A 53 -7.84 8.32 -5.07
N SER A 54 -7.28 7.12 -4.96
CA SER A 54 -7.63 6.20 -3.87
C SER A 54 -7.26 6.76 -2.50
N LEU A 55 -6.08 7.38 -2.35
CA LEU A 55 -5.68 8.01 -1.09
C LEU A 55 -6.61 9.16 -0.70
N GLN A 56 -6.98 10.01 -1.64
CA GLN A 56 -7.90 11.12 -1.38
C GLN A 56 -9.27 10.63 -0.96
N VAL A 57 -9.83 9.65 -1.66
CA VAL A 57 -11.15 9.08 -1.36
C VAL A 57 -11.17 8.42 0.03
N LEU A 58 -10.14 7.63 0.35
CA LEU A 58 -10.04 6.99 1.67
C LEU A 58 -9.87 8.01 2.79
N ALA A 59 -9.08 9.07 2.59
CA ALA A 59 -8.91 10.14 3.56
C ALA A 59 -10.23 10.90 3.78
N MET A 60 -10.96 11.21 2.72
CA MET A 60 -12.26 11.90 2.80
C MET A 60 -13.31 11.03 3.50
N ALA A 61 -13.35 9.73 3.20
CA ALA A 61 -14.26 8.81 3.87
C ALA A 61 -13.96 8.72 5.37
N ALA A 62 -12.69 8.57 5.74
CA ALA A 62 -12.27 8.52 7.15
C ALA A 62 -12.63 9.79 7.92
N LEU A 63 -12.48 10.96 7.30
CA LEU A 63 -12.87 12.25 7.89
C LEU A 63 -14.39 12.36 8.04
N SER A 64 -15.15 11.93 7.02
CA SER A 64 -16.63 11.99 7.04
C SER A 64 -17.24 11.05 8.09
N GLU A 65 -16.63 9.89 8.29
CA GLU A 65 -17.06 8.89 9.25
C GLU A 65 -16.45 9.11 10.65
N ALA A 66 -15.64 10.15 10.82
CA ALA A 66 -14.92 10.46 12.05
C ALA A 66 -14.17 9.23 12.62
N VAL A 67 -13.51 8.47 11.74
CA VAL A 67 -12.74 7.29 12.14
C VAL A 67 -11.65 7.68 13.13
N PRO A 68 -11.61 7.07 14.33
CA PRO A 68 -10.61 7.42 15.32
C PRO A 68 -9.21 7.07 14.82
N LEU A 69 -8.26 7.99 14.99
CA LEU A 69 -6.87 7.75 14.67
C LEU A 69 -6.26 6.83 15.74
N PRO A 70 -5.68 5.68 15.38
CA PRO A 70 -4.97 4.84 16.34
C PRO A 70 -3.69 5.52 16.85
N GLU A 71 -3.16 5.03 17.97
CA GLU A 71 -1.91 5.56 18.51
C GLU A 71 -0.74 5.38 17.54
N PRO A 72 0.17 6.37 17.42
CA PRO A 72 1.33 6.28 16.55
C PRO A 72 2.33 5.25 17.08
N VAL A 73 2.83 4.40 16.19
CA VAL A 73 3.84 3.40 16.56
C VAL A 73 5.23 4.02 16.57
N ARG A 74 5.98 3.75 17.62
CA ARG A 74 7.39 4.17 17.80
C ARG A 74 8.31 2.96 17.61
N GLY A 75 9.39 3.15 16.85
CA GLY A 75 10.33 2.06 16.57
C GLY A 75 9.84 1.03 15.57
N ASP A 76 10.43 -0.15 15.59
CA ASP A 76 10.11 -1.24 14.67
C ASP A 76 8.80 -1.95 15.08
N PRO A 77 7.74 -1.90 14.26
CA PRO A 77 6.46 -2.57 14.57
C PRO A 77 6.59 -4.09 14.77
N ALA A 78 7.65 -4.70 14.24
CA ALA A 78 7.91 -6.12 14.42
C ALA A 78 8.47 -6.46 15.82
N ARG A 79 8.93 -5.45 16.56
CA ARG A 79 9.63 -5.62 17.85
C ARG A 79 8.88 -5.06 19.05
N VAL A 80 7.73 -4.42 18.83
CA VAL A 80 6.95 -3.82 19.92
C VAL A 80 6.42 -4.91 20.83
N ASP A 81 6.99 -4.96 22.03
CA ASP A 81 6.52 -5.69 23.23
C ASP A 81 6.23 -7.19 23.11
N GLY A 82 7.06 -7.93 22.38
CA GLY A 82 7.01 -9.40 22.40
C GLY A 82 5.77 -10.04 21.76
N THR A 83 4.88 -9.24 21.22
CA THR A 83 3.70 -9.68 20.48
C THR A 83 3.80 -9.25 19.02
N ALA A 84 4.55 -10.00 18.23
CA ALA A 84 4.59 -9.86 16.77
C ALA A 84 3.20 -9.93 16.08
N ALA A 85 2.16 -10.17 16.87
CA ALA A 85 0.76 -10.26 16.46
C ALA A 85 -0.05 -8.96 16.70
N ALA A 86 0.52 -7.92 17.28
CA ALA A 86 -0.25 -6.73 17.68
C ALA A 86 -0.67 -5.84 16.50
N HIS A 87 0.03 -5.89 15.36
CA HIS A 87 -0.27 -5.06 14.20
C HIS A 87 -0.68 -5.89 12.99
N ALA A 88 -1.81 -5.53 12.38
CA ALA A 88 -2.25 -6.14 11.13
C ALA A 88 -1.20 -5.92 10.03
N ARG A 89 -0.96 -6.95 9.23
CA ARG A 89 -0.04 -6.83 8.09
C ARG A 89 -0.75 -6.25 6.87
N LEU A 90 -0.01 -5.53 6.07
CA LEU A 90 -0.41 -5.20 4.71
C LEU A 90 -0.49 -6.48 3.86
N PRO A 91 -1.26 -6.50 2.77
CA PRO A 91 -1.30 -7.62 1.84
C PRO A 91 0.10 -8.06 1.43
N GLN A 92 0.36 -9.36 1.51
CA GLN A 92 1.68 -9.96 1.22
C GLN A 92 1.74 -10.59 -0.16
N SER A 93 0.60 -10.71 -0.82
CA SER A 93 0.48 -11.23 -2.18
C SER A 93 -0.46 -10.36 -3.01
N LEU A 94 -0.37 -10.50 -4.33
CA LEU A 94 -1.28 -9.82 -5.24
C LEU A 94 -2.73 -10.28 -5.04
N ALA A 95 -2.95 -11.57 -4.72
CA ALA A 95 -4.26 -12.11 -4.41
C ALA A 95 -4.87 -11.51 -3.14
N GLU A 96 -4.07 -11.32 -2.08
CA GLU A 96 -4.53 -10.61 -0.87
C GLU A 96 -4.86 -9.15 -1.17
N GLY A 97 -4.03 -8.46 -1.95
CA GLY A 97 -4.28 -7.08 -2.39
C GLY A 97 -5.55 -6.96 -3.21
N ARG A 98 -5.76 -7.91 -4.13
CA ARG A 98 -6.98 -8.03 -4.94
C ARG A 98 -8.22 -8.21 -4.06
N THR A 99 -8.13 -9.09 -3.05
CA THR A 99 -9.24 -9.33 -2.12
C THR A 99 -9.55 -8.07 -1.30
N ALA A 100 -8.54 -7.37 -0.82
CA ALA A 100 -8.71 -6.12 -0.09
C ALA A 100 -9.39 -5.03 -0.95
N LEU A 101 -8.99 -4.89 -2.21
CA LEU A 101 -9.63 -3.95 -3.16
C LEU A 101 -11.09 -4.34 -3.41
N ALA A 102 -11.36 -5.61 -3.70
CA ALA A 102 -12.71 -6.10 -3.99
C ALA A 102 -13.69 -5.92 -2.83
N SER A 103 -13.19 -6.00 -1.58
CA SER A 103 -14.00 -5.82 -0.37
C SER A 103 -14.17 -4.36 0.06
N SER A 104 -13.47 -3.41 -0.57
CA SER A 104 -13.54 -2.00 -0.20
C SER A 104 -14.76 -1.32 -0.81
N ALA A 105 -15.83 -1.15 -0.01
CA ALA A 105 -17.02 -0.43 -0.44
C ALA A 105 -16.73 1.02 -0.84
N VAL A 106 -15.82 1.69 -0.13
CA VAL A 106 -15.41 3.07 -0.40
C VAL A 106 -14.74 3.20 -1.77
N LEU A 107 -13.77 2.33 -2.08
CA LEU A 107 -13.07 2.37 -3.37
C LEU A 107 -13.97 1.90 -4.52
N SER A 108 -14.79 0.89 -4.30
CA SER A 108 -15.77 0.42 -5.29
C SER A 108 -16.75 1.52 -5.67
N ALA A 109 -17.31 2.23 -4.68
CA ALA A 109 -18.22 3.34 -4.92
C ALA A 109 -17.56 4.52 -5.65
N ALA A 110 -16.32 4.85 -5.28
CA ALA A 110 -15.60 5.98 -5.88
C ALA A 110 -15.10 5.72 -7.31
N MET A 111 -14.65 4.50 -7.60
CA MET A 111 -14.20 4.10 -8.94
C MET A 111 -15.38 3.84 -9.88
N GLY A 112 -16.52 3.44 -9.36
CA GLY A 112 -17.65 2.94 -10.14
C GLY A 112 -17.37 1.54 -10.71
N GLU A 113 -18.43 0.90 -11.19
CA GLU A 113 -18.41 -0.51 -11.62
C GLU A 113 -17.36 -0.80 -12.71
N LEU A 114 -17.31 0.06 -13.73
CA LEU A 114 -16.44 -0.16 -14.88
C LEU A 114 -14.95 -0.08 -14.50
N LEU A 115 -14.53 0.98 -13.83
CA LEU A 115 -13.10 1.15 -13.47
C LEU A 115 -12.69 0.13 -12.42
N HIS A 116 -13.51 -0.06 -11.38
CA HIS A 116 -13.23 -1.03 -10.32
C HIS A 116 -13.11 -2.45 -10.90
N GLY A 117 -14.05 -2.86 -11.75
CA GLY A 117 -14.00 -4.15 -12.45
C GLY A 117 -12.74 -4.29 -13.31
N SER A 118 -12.43 -3.30 -14.14
CA SER A 118 -11.23 -3.33 -15.00
C SER A 118 -9.91 -3.45 -14.21
N VAL A 119 -9.83 -2.81 -13.04
CA VAL A 119 -8.64 -2.95 -12.18
C VAL A 119 -8.57 -4.35 -11.59
N LEU A 120 -9.68 -4.92 -11.13
CA LEU A 120 -9.72 -6.30 -10.62
C LEU A 120 -9.36 -7.32 -11.71
N ASP A 121 -9.90 -7.18 -12.91
CA ASP A 121 -9.60 -8.05 -14.05
C ASP A 121 -8.11 -7.98 -14.44
N SER A 122 -7.52 -6.79 -14.38
CA SER A 122 -6.09 -6.61 -14.65
C SER A 122 -5.23 -7.33 -13.60
N ILE A 123 -5.64 -7.28 -12.33
CA ILE A 123 -4.95 -8.00 -11.25
C ILE A 123 -5.11 -9.50 -11.42
N ASP A 124 -6.30 -9.98 -11.78
CA ASP A 124 -6.57 -11.40 -12.00
C ASP A 124 -5.76 -11.95 -13.19
N ALA A 125 -5.64 -11.18 -14.27
CA ALA A 125 -4.79 -11.52 -15.41
C ALA A 125 -3.31 -11.63 -15.02
N GLU A 126 -2.81 -10.72 -14.16
CA GLU A 126 -1.43 -10.76 -13.68
C GLU A 126 -1.17 -11.94 -12.73
N ILE A 127 -2.14 -12.28 -11.87
CA ILE A 127 -2.09 -13.49 -11.04
C ILE A 127 -1.97 -14.73 -11.92
N ALA A 128 -2.85 -14.86 -12.91
CA ALA A 128 -2.85 -16.01 -13.85
C ALA A 128 -1.54 -16.10 -14.66
N ARG A 129 -0.99 -14.96 -15.08
CA ARG A 129 0.29 -14.89 -15.81
C ARG A 129 1.45 -15.39 -14.97
N CYS A 130 1.42 -15.17 -13.66
CA CYS A 130 2.48 -15.55 -12.72
C CYS A 130 2.26 -16.94 -12.09
N GLU A 131 1.15 -17.58 -12.36
CA GLU A 131 0.81 -18.88 -11.78
C GLU A 131 1.86 -19.95 -12.13
N GLY A 132 2.31 -20.68 -11.10
CA GLY A 132 3.32 -21.74 -11.26
C GLY A 132 4.74 -21.25 -11.51
N LEU A 133 4.99 -19.95 -11.64
CA LEU A 133 6.34 -19.43 -11.81
C LEU A 133 7.08 -19.34 -10.47
N PRO A 134 8.36 -19.73 -10.40
CA PRO A 134 9.21 -19.48 -9.25
C PRO A 134 9.34 -17.98 -8.96
N PRO A 135 9.54 -17.56 -7.69
CA PRO A 135 9.61 -16.13 -7.32
C PRO A 135 10.68 -15.33 -8.07
N ASP A 136 11.83 -15.93 -8.35
CA ASP A 136 12.91 -15.29 -9.11
C ASP A 136 12.52 -15.01 -10.58
N GLN A 137 11.76 -15.90 -11.21
CA GLN A 137 11.23 -15.70 -12.55
C GLN A 137 10.14 -14.63 -12.58
N VAL A 138 9.25 -14.60 -11.56
CA VAL A 138 8.26 -13.52 -11.42
C VAL A 138 8.97 -12.18 -11.29
N ILE A 139 9.99 -12.08 -10.41
CA ILE A 139 10.78 -10.86 -10.24
C ILE A 139 11.45 -10.45 -11.55
N ALA A 140 12.08 -11.37 -12.25
CA ALA A 140 12.77 -11.09 -13.51
C ALA A 140 11.81 -10.59 -14.60
N SER A 141 10.61 -11.20 -14.71
CA SER A 141 9.62 -10.85 -15.72
C SER A 141 8.85 -9.55 -15.42
N THR A 142 8.74 -9.14 -14.14
CA THR A 142 7.97 -7.96 -13.73
C THR A 142 8.83 -6.75 -13.40
N ARG A 143 10.14 -6.91 -13.24
CA ARG A 143 11.04 -5.86 -12.74
C ARG A 143 10.99 -4.57 -13.55
N TRP A 144 10.85 -4.68 -14.88
CA TRP A 144 10.85 -3.55 -15.81
C TRP A 144 9.53 -3.41 -16.57
N TRP A 145 8.51 -4.15 -16.19
CA TRP A 145 7.22 -4.18 -16.87
C TRP A 145 6.63 -2.79 -17.15
N PRO A 146 6.60 -1.85 -16.21
CA PRO A 146 6.06 -0.51 -16.47
C PRO A 146 6.82 0.28 -17.53
N LEU A 147 8.09 -0.09 -17.78
CA LEU A 147 8.98 0.64 -18.71
C LEU A 147 8.98 0.02 -20.12
N VAL A 148 8.67 -1.26 -20.25
CA VAL A 148 8.79 -1.98 -21.53
C VAL A 148 7.45 -2.54 -22.04
N GLY A 149 6.44 -2.68 -21.21
CA GLY A 149 5.14 -3.25 -21.57
C GLY A 149 4.29 -2.40 -22.55
N GLY A 150 4.75 -1.21 -22.91
CA GLY A 150 4.11 -0.35 -23.89
C GLY A 150 4.81 -0.29 -25.25
N LEU A 151 5.83 -1.10 -25.48
CA LEU A 151 6.67 -1.07 -26.70
C LEU A 151 6.53 -2.34 -27.56
N SER A 152 5.58 -3.24 -27.24
CA SER A 152 5.29 -4.43 -28.06
C SER A 152 4.00 -4.27 -28.83
#